data_e4dbca14cbac1b6b82f75b775493be37
#
_entry.id   e4dbca14cbac1b6b82f75b775493be37
#
_cell.length_a   1.000
_cell.length_b   1.000
_cell.length_c   1.000
_cell.angle_alpha   90.00
_cell.angle_beta   90.00
_cell.angle_gamma   90.00
#
_symmetry.space_group_name_H-M   'P 1'
#
loop_
_entity.id
_entity.type
_entity.pdbx_description
1 polymer ?
#
loop_
_entity_poly.entity_id
_entity_poly.type
_entity_poly.pdbx_seq_one_letter_code
_entity_poly.pdbx_strand_id
1 'polypeptide(L)'
;PWSSGSAYGLLIGAGAKMTQMENRIVLARFKDGYGPVGAYFLHLKTYTQNGLGEEYESNWFPALEEMVGKRYLDVEASHATHRPIPTCLRNHALISEVNAGRGPIHMVTMHSFQDPHLEEIGWHNFLGMTVGQAVLWAATDVDPKYENPELTTSEPYVMGSHATGCGAWCSGPEDLSPDEYFWGYNRMTTVEGLFGAGDAVGGTPHAFSSGSFTEGRLAAKAACKYIDDGKAAGIRVSEEQIHRLKEEVYKPMEHYKIYRNEITAGSVNPNYINPRQGLDRLQKLMDEYAGGVTVNYMTNEKLLNIGLKKMKLLE
;
A
#
# COMPACT_ATOMS: atom_id res chain seq x y z
N PRO A 1 -4.22 10.23 12.38
CA PRO A 1 -3.75 9.21 11.45
C PRO A 1 -2.80 8.28 12.16
N TRP A 2 -2.93 6.97 11.88
CA TRP A 2 -2.20 5.93 12.58
C TRP A 2 -0.90 5.57 11.88
N SER A 3 -0.84 5.76 10.57
CA SER A 3 0.32 5.50 9.74
C SER A 3 0.56 6.68 8.81
N SER A 4 1.71 7.31 8.95
CA SER A 4 2.08 8.50 8.19
C SER A 4 3.30 8.30 7.29
N GLY A 5 3.82 7.07 7.19
CA GLY A 5 5.06 6.78 6.47
C GLY A 5 6.33 7.20 7.21
N SER A 6 6.23 7.62 8.47
CA SER A 6 7.37 8.08 9.27
C SER A 6 8.48 7.02 9.39
N ALA A 7 8.12 5.72 9.42
CA ALA A 7 9.10 4.65 9.46
C ALA A 7 10.01 4.66 8.22
N TYR A 8 9.45 4.88 7.03
CA TYR A 8 10.25 5.02 5.80
C TYR A 8 11.16 6.25 5.86
N GLY A 9 10.64 7.38 6.32
CA GLY A 9 11.42 8.60 6.49
C GLY A 9 12.59 8.42 7.46
N LEU A 10 12.37 7.76 8.59
CA LEU A 10 13.42 7.45 9.57
C LEU A 10 14.48 6.49 9.00
N LEU A 11 14.07 5.45 8.29
CA LEU A 11 14.98 4.49 7.67
C LEU A 11 15.84 5.13 6.59
N ILE A 12 15.23 5.94 5.71
CA ILE A 12 15.96 6.69 4.68
C ILE A 12 16.90 7.71 5.32
N GLY A 13 16.44 8.45 6.32
CA GLY A 13 17.24 9.42 7.06
C GLY A 13 18.43 8.79 7.78
N ALA A 14 18.30 7.55 8.25
CA ALA A 14 19.40 6.77 8.83
C ALA A 14 20.36 6.19 7.78
N GLY A 15 20.06 6.30 6.49
CA GLY A 15 20.89 5.77 5.41
C GLY A 15 20.63 4.31 5.06
N ALA A 16 19.53 3.73 5.55
CA ALA A 16 19.16 2.37 5.18
C ALA A 16 18.75 2.30 3.69
N LYS A 17 19.22 1.27 3.00
CA LYS A 17 18.76 0.99 1.64
C LYS A 17 17.32 0.49 1.69
N MET A 18 16.54 0.97 0.75
CA MET A 18 15.15 0.57 0.56
C MET A 18 15.04 -0.36 -0.64
N THR A 19 14.04 -1.23 -0.64
CA THR A 19 13.76 -2.15 -1.74
C THR A 19 12.31 -2.09 -2.16
N GLN A 20 12.05 -2.38 -3.42
CA GLN A 20 10.72 -2.48 -4.03
C GLN A 20 9.87 -1.19 -3.88
N MET A 21 10.52 -0.03 -3.76
CA MET A 21 9.82 1.25 -3.56
C MET A 21 8.96 1.67 -4.76
N GLU A 22 9.20 1.09 -5.93
CA GLU A 22 8.37 1.22 -7.13
C GLU A 22 7.05 0.46 -7.03
N ASN A 23 6.97 -0.55 -6.17
CA ASN A 23 5.78 -1.36 -6.02
C ASN A 23 4.70 -0.60 -5.25
N ARG A 24 3.54 -0.51 -5.84
CA ARG A 24 2.33 -0.01 -5.19
C ARG A 24 1.21 -1.02 -5.36
N ILE A 25 0.53 -1.30 -4.28
CA ILE A 25 -0.72 -2.06 -4.35
C ILE A 25 -1.86 -1.06 -4.35
N VAL A 26 -2.52 -0.95 -5.49
CA VAL A 26 -3.77 -0.24 -5.63
C VAL A 26 -4.85 -1.30 -5.68
N LEU A 27 -5.61 -1.41 -4.62
CA LEU A 27 -6.64 -2.44 -4.52
C LEU A 27 -7.89 -2.01 -5.25
N ALA A 28 -8.48 -2.92 -6.02
CA ALA A 28 -9.84 -2.76 -6.48
C ALA A 28 -10.77 -2.64 -5.26
N ARG A 29 -11.74 -1.76 -5.35
CA ARG A 29 -12.73 -1.52 -4.30
C ARG A 29 -14.09 -1.26 -4.90
N PHE A 30 -15.10 -1.34 -4.08
CA PHE A 30 -16.44 -0.92 -4.52
C PHE A 30 -16.44 0.58 -4.72
N LYS A 31 -17.02 1.03 -5.82
CA LYS A 31 -17.20 2.44 -6.10
C LYS A 31 -18.05 3.09 -5.00
N ASP A 32 -17.66 4.29 -4.62
CA ASP A 32 -18.29 5.03 -3.52
C ASP A 32 -18.31 4.26 -2.18
N GLY A 33 -17.39 3.31 -2.03
CA GLY A 33 -17.41 2.35 -0.96
C GLY A 33 -16.09 2.14 -0.23
N TYR A 34 -16.05 1.04 0.51
CA TYR A 34 -14.96 0.69 1.40
C TYR A 34 -14.22 -0.56 0.94
N GLY A 35 -13.01 -0.63 1.40
CA GLY A 35 -12.25 -1.84 1.62
C GLY A 35 -11.76 -2.57 0.41
N PRO A 36 -10.83 -3.46 0.68
CA PRO A 36 -10.31 -4.37 -0.33
C PRO A 36 -11.38 -5.39 -0.72
N VAL A 37 -11.58 -5.58 -1.99
CA VAL A 37 -12.54 -6.57 -2.51
C VAL A 37 -11.92 -7.95 -2.75
N GLY A 38 -10.59 -8.09 -2.57
CA GLY A 38 -9.85 -9.31 -2.89
C GLY A 38 -10.39 -10.58 -2.24
N ALA A 39 -10.75 -10.51 -0.96
CA ALA A 39 -11.32 -11.64 -0.24
C ALA A 39 -12.66 -12.11 -0.81
N TYR A 40 -13.45 -11.23 -1.37
CA TYR A 40 -14.76 -11.59 -1.95
C TYR A 40 -14.62 -12.42 -3.21
N PHE A 41 -13.60 -12.18 -4.02
CA PHE A 41 -13.30 -13.01 -5.19
C PHE A 41 -13.07 -14.47 -4.82
N LEU A 42 -12.36 -14.71 -3.71
CA LEU A 42 -12.07 -16.07 -3.25
C LEU A 42 -13.29 -16.73 -2.61
N HIS A 43 -13.92 -16.05 -1.67
CA HIS A 43 -15.01 -16.65 -0.87
C HIS A 43 -16.32 -16.74 -1.63
N LEU A 44 -16.64 -15.76 -2.45
CA LEU A 44 -17.86 -15.71 -3.24
C LEU A 44 -17.72 -16.35 -4.62
N LYS A 45 -16.52 -16.74 -5.01
CA LYS A 45 -16.25 -17.27 -6.36
C LYS A 45 -16.73 -16.29 -7.45
N THR A 46 -16.59 -15.01 -7.19
CA THR A 46 -16.98 -13.96 -8.14
C THR A 46 -15.88 -13.74 -9.17
N TYR A 47 -16.25 -13.08 -10.24
CA TYR A 47 -15.36 -12.59 -11.28
C TYR A 47 -15.76 -11.16 -11.66
N THR A 48 -14.98 -10.52 -12.54
CA THR A 48 -15.28 -9.17 -13.00
C THR A 48 -15.81 -9.19 -14.43
N GLN A 49 -16.68 -8.22 -14.72
CA GLN A 49 -17.15 -7.91 -16.08
C GLN A 49 -16.91 -6.44 -16.40
N ASN A 50 -16.55 -6.16 -17.65
CA ASN A 50 -16.48 -4.80 -18.16
C ASN A 50 -17.87 -4.24 -18.53
N GLY A 51 -17.94 -2.99 -18.96
CA GLY A 51 -19.17 -2.32 -19.35
C GLY A 51 -19.89 -2.91 -20.58
N LEU A 52 -19.22 -3.82 -21.30
CA LEU A 52 -19.80 -4.59 -22.40
C LEU A 52 -20.39 -5.93 -21.93
N GLY A 53 -20.28 -6.25 -20.65
CA GLY A 53 -20.73 -7.53 -20.08
C GLY A 53 -19.75 -8.68 -20.30
N GLU A 54 -18.50 -8.40 -20.70
CA GLU A 54 -17.48 -9.40 -20.99
C GLU A 54 -16.63 -9.69 -19.76
N GLU A 55 -16.38 -10.97 -19.47
CA GLU A 55 -15.34 -11.41 -18.57
C GLU A 55 -13.98 -11.21 -19.28
N TYR A 56 -13.09 -10.44 -18.69
CA TYR A 56 -11.85 -10.01 -19.33
C TYR A 56 -10.57 -10.49 -18.61
N GLU A 57 -10.68 -10.99 -17.38
CA GLU A 57 -9.51 -11.41 -16.61
C GLU A 57 -8.79 -12.58 -17.30
N SER A 58 -9.53 -13.46 -17.95
CA SER A 58 -8.99 -14.62 -18.68
C SER A 58 -8.07 -14.20 -19.84
N ASN A 59 -8.24 -13.02 -20.41
CA ASN A 59 -7.38 -12.49 -21.47
C ASN A 59 -5.93 -12.26 -21.01
N TRP A 60 -5.71 -12.18 -19.69
CA TRP A 60 -4.39 -11.95 -19.09
C TRP A 60 -3.65 -13.25 -18.73
N PHE A 61 -4.31 -14.40 -18.77
CA PHE A 61 -3.68 -15.70 -18.44
C PHE A 61 -2.48 -16.05 -19.34
N PRO A 62 -2.49 -15.84 -20.66
CA PRO A 62 -1.33 -16.14 -21.48
C PRO A 62 -0.10 -15.32 -21.07
N ALA A 63 -0.28 -14.02 -20.82
CA ALA A 63 0.81 -13.15 -20.37
C ALA A 63 1.32 -13.55 -18.99
N LEU A 64 0.43 -13.94 -18.07
CA LEU A 64 0.80 -14.40 -16.75
C LEU A 64 1.57 -15.73 -16.83
N GLU A 65 1.12 -16.68 -17.67
CA GLU A 65 1.80 -17.96 -17.88
C GLU A 65 3.23 -17.74 -18.43
N GLU A 66 3.41 -16.81 -19.33
CA GLU A 66 4.73 -16.42 -19.85
C GLU A 66 5.63 -15.86 -18.74
N MET A 67 5.09 -15.00 -17.86
CA MET A 67 5.87 -14.33 -16.81
C MET A 67 6.26 -15.25 -15.66
N VAL A 68 5.35 -16.11 -15.18
CA VAL A 68 5.52 -16.86 -13.92
C VAL A 68 5.53 -18.36 -14.11
N GLY A 69 5.22 -18.84 -15.29
CA GLY A 69 5.19 -20.25 -15.65
C GLY A 69 3.89 -20.94 -15.25
N LYS A 70 3.59 -22.01 -15.97
CA LYS A 70 2.34 -22.77 -15.81
C LYS A 70 2.15 -23.34 -14.40
N ARG A 71 3.24 -23.76 -13.76
CA ARG A 71 3.20 -24.35 -12.41
C ARG A 71 2.65 -23.38 -11.37
N TYR A 72 2.96 -22.08 -11.48
CA TYR A 72 2.40 -21.07 -10.59
C TYR A 72 0.90 -20.95 -10.76
N LEU A 73 0.42 -20.90 -11.99
CA LEU A 73 -1.00 -20.83 -12.30
C LEU A 73 -1.76 -22.06 -11.81
N ASP A 74 -1.15 -23.24 -11.92
CA ASP A 74 -1.77 -24.49 -11.44
C ASP A 74 -1.89 -24.52 -9.91
N VAL A 75 -0.93 -23.97 -9.18
CA VAL A 75 -0.99 -23.86 -7.71
C VAL A 75 -2.07 -22.88 -7.28
N GLU A 76 -2.12 -21.71 -7.88
CA GLU A 76 -3.15 -20.72 -7.57
C GLU A 76 -4.55 -21.21 -7.95
N ALA A 77 -4.70 -21.89 -9.08
CA ALA A 77 -5.96 -22.45 -9.53
C ALA A 77 -6.51 -23.56 -8.63
N SER A 78 -5.66 -24.24 -7.84
CA SER A 78 -6.09 -25.29 -6.91
C SER A 78 -6.93 -24.76 -5.74
N HIS A 79 -6.88 -23.46 -5.47
CA HIS A 79 -7.55 -22.82 -4.34
C HIS A 79 -8.83 -22.05 -4.73
N ALA A 80 -9.14 -21.95 -6.01
CA ALA A 80 -10.31 -21.21 -6.49
C ALA A 80 -10.98 -21.88 -7.69
N THR A 81 -12.29 -21.84 -7.73
CA THR A 81 -13.08 -22.38 -8.84
C THR A 81 -13.01 -21.55 -10.11
N HIS A 82 -12.70 -20.27 -10.00
CA HIS A 82 -12.23 -19.44 -11.10
C HIS A 82 -10.77 -19.16 -10.85
N ARG A 83 -9.95 -19.25 -11.89
CA ARG A 83 -8.53 -18.94 -11.78
C ARG A 83 -8.35 -17.52 -11.34
N PRO A 84 -8.00 -17.23 -10.07
CA PRO A 84 -7.73 -15.86 -9.68
C PRO A 84 -6.41 -15.47 -10.31
N ILE A 85 -6.42 -14.37 -11.02
CA ILE A 85 -5.17 -13.71 -11.35
C ILE A 85 -4.62 -13.04 -10.09
N PRO A 86 -3.30 -12.95 -9.91
CA PRO A 86 -2.70 -12.19 -8.81
C PRO A 86 -3.30 -10.78 -8.71
N THR A 87 -3.49 -10.28 -7.51
CA THR A 87 -4.14 -8.98 -7.26
C THR A 87 -3.54 -7.84 -8.07
N CYS A 88 -2.22 -7.84 -8.27
CA CYS A 88 -1.54 -6.83 -9.10
C CYS A 88 -2.01 -6.88 -10.56
N LEU A 89 -2.15 -8.07 -11.14
CA LEU A 89 -2.64 -8.22 -12.52
C LEU A 89 -4.13 -7.93 -12.64
N ARG A 90 -4.93 -8.32 -11.64
CA ARG A 90 -6.36 -7.97 -11.62
C ARG A 90 -6.55 -6.46 -11.64
N ASN A 91 -5.83 -5.73 -10.80
CA ASN A 91 -5.91 -4.28 -10.77
C ASN A 91 -5.41 -3.66 -12.07
N HIS A 92 -4.33 -4.19 -12.64
CA HIS A 92 -3.82 -3.75 -13.93
C HIS A 92 -4.82 -4.02 -15.05
N ALA A 93 -5.44 -5.19 -15.08
CA ALA A 93 -6.48 -5.55 -16.05
C ALA A 93 -7.69 -4.60 -15.94
N LEU A 94 -8.16 -4.33 -14.71
CA LEU A 94 -9.25 -3.40 -14.46
C LEU A 94 -8.93 -1.99 -15.00
N ILE A 95 -7.75 -1.46 -14.67
CA ILE A 95 -7.31 -0.15 -15.17
C ILE A 95 -7.22 -0.15 -16.69
N SER A 96 -6.72 -1.23 -17.29
CA SER A 96 -6.60 -1.36 -18.73
C SER A 96 -7.95 -1.34 -19.45
N GLU A 97 -8.95 -2.00 -18.87
CA GLU A 97 -10.33 -1.96 -19.38
C GLU A 97 -10.92 -0.54 -19.32
N VAL A 98 -10.75 0.13 -18.17
CA VAL A 98 -11.22 1.52 -18.01
C VAL A 98 -10.53 2.46 -19.01
N ASN A 99 -9.21 2.35 -19.15
CA ASN A 99 -8.43 3.18 -20.09
C ASN A 99 -8.78 2.91 -21.56
N ALA A 100 -9.20 1.68 -21.87
CA ALA A 100 -9.70 1.33 -23.20
C ALA A 100 -11.15 1.75 -23.47
N GLY A 101 -11.79 2.44 -22.52
CA GLY A 101 -13.18 2.92 -22.63
C GLY A 101 -14.21 1.80 -22.46
N ARG A 102 -13.85 0.67 -21.88
CA ARG A 102 -14.74 -0.46 -21.61
C ARG A 102 -15.23 -0.53 -20.16
N GLY A 103 -15.08 0.56 -19.40
CA GLY A 103 -15.75 0.72 -18.12
C GLY A 103 -17.27 0.95 -18.29
N PRO A 104 -18.05 0.88 -17.21
CA PRO A 104 -17.67 0.56 -15.83
C PRO A 104 -17.31 -0.93 -15.64
N ILE A 105 -16.62 -1.22 -14.56
CA ILE A 105 -16.28 -2.59 -14.18
C ILE A 105 -17.16 -3.04 -13.03
N HIS A 106 -17.69 -4.24 -13.10
CA HIS A 106 -18.57 -4.79 -12.06
C HIS A 106 -18.02 -6.10 -11.50
N MET A 107 -18.19 -6.30 -10.19
CA MET A 107 -18.06 -7.62 -9.58
C MET A 107 -19.36 -8.39 -9.77
N VAL A 108 -19.28 -9.57 -10.38
CA VAL A 108 -20.47 -10.39 -10.64
C VAL A 108 -20.88 -11.15 -9.38
N THR A 109 -21.65 -10.49 -8.54
CA THR A 109 -22.16 -11.05 -7.27
C THR A 109 -23.50 -11.75 -7.43
N MET A 110 -24.36 -11.28 -8.31
CA MET A 110 -25.67 -11.86 -8.56
C MET A 110 -25.59 -13.38 -8.85
N HIS A 111 -24.60 -13.79 -9.65
CA HIS A 111 -24.40 -15.21 -9.95
C HIS A 111 -24.06 -16.01 -8.68
N SER A 112 -23.18 -15.51 -7.84
CA SER A 112 -22.77 -16.18 -6.61
C SER A 112 -23.92 -16.29 -5.61
N PHE A 113 -24.75 -15.27 -5.50
CA PHE A 113 -25.87 -15.23 -4.56
C PHE A 113 -27.11 -16.03 -5.00
N GLN A 114 -27.06 -16.69 -6.14
CA GLN A 114 -28.04 -17.76 -6.47
C GLN A 114 -27.80 -19.03 -5.65
N ASP A 115 -26.58 -19.26 -5.16
CA ASP A 115 -26.26 -20.34 -4.24
C ASP A 115 -26.45 -19.83 -2.80
N PRO A 116 -27.40 -20.39 -2.01
CA PRO A 116 -27.64 -19.93 -0.64
C PRO A 116 -26.42 -20.03 0.29
N HIS A 117 -25.53 -20.99 0.05
CA HIS A 117 -24.31 -21.15 0.83
C HIS A 117 -23.32 -20.03 0.53
N LEU A 118 -23.15 -19.64 -0.73
CA LEU A 118 -22.29 -18.53 -1.11
C LEU A 118 -22.90 -17.19 -0.66
N GLU A 119 -24.21 -17.06 -0.66
CA GLU A 119 -24.91 -15.87 -0.12
C GLU A 119 -24.60 -15.71 1.38
N GLU A 120 -24.71 -16.77 2.17
CA GLU A 120 -24.39 -16.76 3.60
C GLU A 120 -22.92 -16.37 3.85
N ILE A 121 -21.99 -16.99 3.12
CA ILE A 121 -20.56 -16.64 3.18
C ILE A 121 -20.34 -15.18 2.79
N GLY A 122 -21.02 -14.70 1.75
CA GLY A 122 -20.94 -13.31 1.29
C GLY A 122 -21.33 -12.32 2.37
N TRP A 123 -22.48 -12.50 2.95
CA TRP A 123 -22.93 -11.61 4.02
C TRP A 123 -22.07 -11.72 5.27
N HIS A 124 -21.59 -12.89 5.62
CA HIS A 124 -20.64 -13.05 6.72
C HIS A 124 -19.35 -12.24 6.49
N ASN A 125 -18.80 -12.27 5.28
CA ASN A 125 -17.62 -11.49 4.93
C ASN A 125 -17.89 -9.98 4.92
N PHE A 126 -19.00 -9.54 4.35
CA PHE A 126 -19.34 -8.11 4.33
C PHE A 126 -19.54 -7.57 5.75
N LEU A 127 -20.21 -8.29 6.62
CA LEU A 127 -20.43 -7.87 8.00
C LEU A 127 -19.17 -8.02 8.86
N GLY A 128 -18.36 -9.04 8.63
CA GLY A 128 -17.16 -9.30 9.41
C GLY A 128 -15.95 -8.47 9.00
N MET A 129 -15.73 -8.26 7.71
CA MET A 129 -14.54 -7.60 7.18
C MET A 129 -14.77 -6.14 6.79
N THR A 130 -15.95 -5.81 6.25
CA THR A 130 -16.25 -4.49 5.72
C THR A 130 -17.69 -4.08 6.05
N VAL A 131 -18.04 -4.08 7.31
CA VAL A 131 -19.37 -3.67 7.77
C VAL A 131 -19.77 -2.28 7.23
N GLY A 132 -18.81 -1.37 7.09
CA GLY A 132 -19.05 -0.06 6.47
C GLY A 132 -19.58 -0.15 5.05
N GLN A 133 -19.14 -1.15 4.27
CA GLN A 133 -19.66 -1.38 2.92
C GLN A 133 -21.10 -1.89 2.96
N ALA A 134 -21.41 -2.82 3.85
CA ALA A 134 -22.78 -3.32 4.00
C ALA A 134 -23.75 -2.20 4.42
N VAL A 135 -23.32 -1.34 5.34
CA VAL A 135 -24.12 -0.17 5.78
C VAL A 135 -24.31 0.83 4.64
N LEU A 136 -23.26 1.07 3.85
CA LEU A 136 -23.35 1.98 2.71
C LEU A 136 -24.33 1.45 1.66
N TRP A 137 -24.25 0.17 1.31
CA TRP A 137 -25.18 -0.44 0.39
C TRP A 137 -26.63 -0.37 0.90
N ALA A 138 -26.85 -0.66 2.17
CA ALA A 138 -28.18 -0.51 2.77
C ALA A 138 -28.69 0.94 2.73
N ALA A 139 -27.78 1.92 2.85
CA ALA A 139 -28.14 3.34 2.78
C ALA A 139 -28.40 3.84 1.35
N THR A 140 -27.84 3.17 0.35
CA THR A 140 -27.96 3.52 -1.08
C THR A 140 -28.87 2.58 -1.87
N ASP A 141 -29.56 1.66 -1.17
CA ASP A 141 -30.46 0.66 -1.74
C ASP A 141 -29.79 -0.28 -2.75
N VAL A 142 -28.51 -0.60 -2.51
CA VAL A 142 -27.74 -1.56 -3.30
C VAL A 142 -27.79 -2.93 -2.62
N ASP A 143 -28.30 -3.93 -3.33
CA ASP A 143 -28.26 -5.32 -2.88
C ASP A 143 -27.45 -6.17 -3.87
N PRO A 144 -26.27 -6.68 -3.46
CA PRO A 144 -25.40 -7.47 -4.33
C PRO A 144 -26.02 -8.80 -4.81
N LYS A 145 -27.18 -9.18 -4.29
CA LYS A 145 -27.96 -10.31 -4.76
C LYS A 145 -28.72 -9.98 -6.05
N TYR A 146 -29.13 -8.73 -6.22
CA TYR A 146 -29.97 -8.29 -7.32
C TYR A 146 -29.27 -7.38 -8.32
N GLU A 147 -28.10 -6.86 -7.96
CA GLU A 147 -27.26 -6.08 -8.85
C GLU A 147 -25.77 -6.32 -8.62
N ASN A 148 -25.01 -6.22 -9.69
CA ASN A 148 -23.55 -6.36 -9.61
C ASN A 148 -22.92 -5.01 -9.24
N PRO A 149 -22.28 -4.89 -8.08
CA PRO A 149 -21.70 -3.63 -7.66
C PRO A 149 -20.52 -3.22 -8.54
N GLU A 150 -20.46 -1.92 -8.85
CA GLU A 150 -19.35 -1.34 -9.60
C GLU A 150 -18.06 -1.34 -8.78
N LEU A 151 -16.96 -1.62 -9.47
CA LEU A 151 -15.62 -1.56 -8.93
C LEU A 151 -14.85 -0.40 -9.51
N THR A 152 -14.00 0.19 -8.68
CA THR A 152 -13.01 1.18 -9.11
C THR A 152 -11.64 0.83 -8.56
N THR A 153 -10.60 1.30 -9.22
CA THR A 153 -9.22 1.14 -8.72
C THR A 153 -8.89 2.10 -7.62
N SER A 154 -9.58 3.23 -7.57
CA SER A 154 -9.46 4.16 -6.44
C SER A 154 -10.52 5.24 -6.51
N GLU A 155 -10.92 5.66 -5.37
CA GLU A 155 -11.48 6.97 -5.13
C GLU A 155 -10.35 7.94 -4.75
N PRO A 156 -10.51 9.25 -5.00
CA PRO A 156 -9.44 10.24 -4.78
C PRO A 156 -8.86 10.27 -3.37
N TYR A 157 -9.54 9.68 -2.43
CA TYR A 157 -9.15 9.68 -1.01
C TYR A 157 -8.62 8.36 -0.54
N VAL A 158 -8.53 7.41 -1.43
CA VAL A 158 -8.20 6.11 -0.99
C VAL A 158 -6.77 5.75 -1.25
N MET A 159 -6.11 5.83 -0.24
CA MET A 159 -4.82 5.24 -0.01
C MET A 159 -5.03 3.81 0.45
N GLY A 160 -5.47 2.97 -0.42
CA GLY A 160 -5.51 1.55 -0.15
C GLY A 160 -4.12 1.01 -0.26
N SER A 161 -3.32 1.11 0.75
CA SER A 161 -2.14 0.30 0.81
C SER A 161 -2.30 -0.69 1.92
N HIS A 162 -2.41 -1.92 1.56
CA HIS A 162 -1.76 -2.93 2.34
C HIS A 162 -0.26 -2.84 2.06
N ALA A 163 0.55 -3.29 3.01
CA ALA A 163 1.96 -3.41 2.84
C ALA A 163 2.29 -4.00 1.47
N THR A 164 3.09 -3.27 0.79
CA THR A 164 3.28 -3.43 -0.63
C THR A 164 4.47 -4.31 -0.96
N GLY A 165 5.09 -4.90 0.06
CA GLY A 165 6.40 -5.51 -0.12
C GLY A 165 7.53 -4.50 -0.28
N CYS A 166 7.26 -3.20 -0.33
CA CYS A 166 8.28 -2.16 -0.31
C CYS A 166 8.71 -1.81 1.12
N GLY A 167 9.94 -1.38 1.31
CA GLY A 167 10.43 -0.97 2.62
C GLY A 167 11.94 -1.11 2.75
N ALA A 168 12.42 -1.15 4.00
CA ALA A 168 13.84 -1.35 4.25
C ALA A 168 14.31 -2.72 3.76
N TRP A 169 15.48 -2.72 3.15
CA TRP A 169 16.14 -3.97 2.80
C TRP A 169 16.75 -4.59 4.05
N CYS A 170 16.12 -5.61 4.57
CA CYS A 170 16.52 -6.33 5.76
C CYS A 170 17.02 -7.73 5.43
N SER A 171 18.00 -8.22 6.22
CA SER A 171 18.41 -9.62 6.17
C SER A 171 17.27 -10.55 6.53
N GLY A 172 17.22 -11.69 5.88
CA GLY A 172 16.46 -12.85 6.31
C GLY A 172 17.19 -13.67 7.40
N PRO A 173 16.74 -14.91 7.66
CA PRO A 173 17.49 -15.87 8.45
C PRO A 173 18.86 -16.16 7.81
N GLU A 174 19.87 -16.36 8.64
CA GLU A 174 21.25 -16.58 8.20
C GLU A 174 21.40 -17.80 7.28
N ASP A 175 20.68 -18.88 7.59
CA ASP A 175 20.69 -20.12 6.83
C ASP A 175 19.94 -20.07 5.49
N LEU A 176 19.17 -19.00 5.26
CA LEU A 176 18.36 -18.83 4.04
C LEU A 176 18.77 -17.61 3.21
N SER A 177 19.52 -16.68 3.79
CA SER A 177 19.94 -15.46 3.11
C SER A 177 21.19 -15.71 2.29
N PRO A 178 21.26 -15.23 1.04
CA PRO A 178 22.54 -15.14 0.33
C PRO A 178 23.52 -14.26 1.10
N ASP A 179 24.79 -14.66 1.14
CA ASP A 179 25.85 -13.95 1.90
C ASP A 179 25.92 -12.45 1.56
N GLU A 180 25.71 -12.10 0.31
CA GLU A 180 25.74 -10.73 -0.19
C GLU A 180 24.59 -9.84 0.31
N TYR A 181 23.53 -10.46 0.84
CA TYR A 181 22.33 -9.78 1.37
C TYR A 181 22.10 -10.05 2.86
N PHE A 182 23.11 -10.58 3.53
CA PHE A 182 23.09 -10.82 4.97
C PHE A 182 23.97 -9.83 5.70
N TRP A 183 23.36 -8.93 6.47
CA TRP A 183 24.08 -7.88 7.22
C TRP A 183 24.34 -8.27 8.68
N GLY A 184 24.48 -9.56 8.94
CA GLY A 184 24.94 -10.13 10.20
C GLY A 184 23.85 -10.60 11.16
N TYR A 185 22.66 -10.04 11.09
CA TYR A 185 21.53 -10.44 11.95
C TYR A 185 20.22 -10.45 11.19
N ASN A 186 19.33 -11.39 11.53
CA ASN A 186 17.99 -11.46 10.96
C ASN A 186 17.23 -10.13 11.20
N ARG A 187 16.56 -9.61 10.19
CA ARG A 187 15.84 -8.32 10.21
C ARG A 187 16.71 -7.08 10.43
N MET A 188 18.03 -7.21 10.45
CA MET A 188 18.90 -6.04 10.41
C MET A 188 18.88 -5.42 9.01
N THR A 189 18.82 -4.10 8.96
CA THR A 189 18.89 -3.32 7.71
C THR A 189 20.34 -3.25 7.22
N THR A 190 20.56 -2.55 6.11
CA THR A 190 21.93 -2.24 5.64
C THR A 190 22.71 -1.29 6.58
N VAL A 191 22.06 -0.78 7.60
CA VAL A 191 22.67 0.04 8.66
C VAL A 191 22.84 -0.82 9.90
N GLU A 192 24.07 -0.95 10.35
CA GLU A 192 24.41 -1.76 11.52
C GLU A 192 23.62 -1.32 12.76
N GLY A 193 23.04 -2.28 13.47
CA GLY A 193 22.25 -2.04 14.68
C GLY A 193 20.84 -1.49 14.45
N LEU A 194 20.44 -1.26 13.20
CA LEU A 194 19.09 -0.81 12.85
C LEU A 194 18.27 -2.00 12.31
N PHE A 195 17.18 -2.31 13.00
CA PHE A 195 16.31 -3.44 12.68
C PHE A 195 14.96 -2.95 12.15
N GLY A 196 14.41 -3.65 11.15
CA GLY A 196 13.11 -3.39 10.60
C GLY A 196 12.07 -4.45 11.00
N ALA A 197 10.82 -4.03 11.12
CA ALA A 197 9.71 -4.95 11.38
C ALA A 197 8.40 -4.45 10.75
N GLY A 198 7.51 -5.38 10.45
CA GLY A 198 6.18 -5.08 9.92
C GLY A 198 6.22 -4.41 8.56
N ASP A 199 5.32 -3.47 8.34
CA ASP A 199 5.16 -2.76 7.07
C ASP A 199 6.38 -1.93 6.64
N ALA A 200 7.32 -1.70 7.54
CA ALA A 200 8.56 -1.01 7.22
C ALA A 200 9.60 -1.89 6.52
N VAL A 201 9.39 -3.21 6.47
CA VAL A 201 10.32 -4.17 5.86
C VAL A 201 9.91 -4.50 4.44
N GLY A 202 10.84 -4.33 3.51
CA GLY A 202 10.65 -4.73 2.13
C GLY A 202 10.68 -6.25 1.95
N GLY A 203 9.90 -6.76 1.00
CA GLY A 203 9.84 -8.19 0.70
C GLY A 203 8.99 -9.02 1.65
N THR A 204 8.30 -8.40 2.60
CA THR A 204 7.41 -9.12 3.51
C THR A 204 6.11 -9.47 2.80
N PRO A 205 5.80 -10.76 2.61
CA PRO A 205 4.68 -11.17 1.76
C PRO A 205 3.31 -10.92 2.39
N HIS A 206 3.24 -10.68 3.69
CA HIS A 206 1.99 -10.53 4.41
C HIS A 206 2.16 -9.65 5.65
N ALA A 207 1.99 -8.37 5.45
CA ALA A 207 2.27 -7.37 6.47
C ALA A 207 1.07 -6.99 7.36
N PHE A 208 0.00 -7.76 7.39
CA PHE A 208 -1.10 -7.59 8.34
C PHE A 208 -0.66 -7.86 9.78
N SER A 209 -1.57 -7.76 10.72
CA SER A 209 -1.27 -7.91 12.16
C SER A 209 -0.44 -9.16 12.48
N SER A 210 -0.77 -10.31 11.91
CA SER A 210 -0.03 -11.55 12.11
C SER A 210 1.42 -11.48 11.59
N GLY A 211 1.61 -10.92 10.39
CA GLY A 211 2.93 -10.69 9.81
C GLY A 211 3.72 -9.68 10.64
N SER A 212 3.11 -8.55 11.01
CA SER A 212 3.76 -7.51 11.82
C SER A 212 4.20 -8.02 13.19
N PHE A 213 3.39 -8.84 13.86
CA PHE A 213 3.78 -9.49 15.12
C PHE A 213 4.94 -10.49 14.93
N THR A 214 4.91 -11.26 13.84
CA THR A 214 6.00 -12.19 13.52
C THR A 214 7.31 -11.44 13.25
N GLU A 215 7.25 -10.41 12.41
CA GLU A 215 8.39 -9.56 12.08
C GLU A 215 8.95 -8.86 13.33
N GLY A 216 8.09 -8.30 14.17
CA GLY A 216 8.48 -7.67 15.43
C GLY A 216 9.19 -8.65 16.38
N ARG A 217 8.70 -9.89 16.46
CA ARG A 217 9.33 -10.94 17.26
C ARG A 217 10.71 -11.34 16.72
N LEU A 218 10.83 -11.47 15.40
CA LEU A 218 12.11 -11.81 14.76
C LEU A 218 13.14 -10.70 14.96
N ALA A 219 12.75 -9.45 14.72
CA ALA A 219 13.61 -8.29 14.91
C ALA A 219 14.05 -8.13 16.37
N ALA A 220 13.13 -8.29 17.32
CA ALA A 220 13.46 -8.21 18.76
C ALA A 220 14.46 -9.29 19.18
N LYS A 221 14.28 -10.53 18.76
CA LYS A 221 15.23 -11.61 19.06
C LYS A 221 16.61 -11.33 18.49
N ALA A 222 16.66 -10.83 17.26
CA ALA A 222 17.91 -10.50 16.60
C ALA A 222 18.60 -9.30 17.26
N ALA A 223 17.84 -8.29 17.68
CA ALA A 223 18.36 -7.14 18.42
C ALA A 223 18.92 -7.54 19.80
N CYS A 224 18.24 -8.43 20.53
CA CYS A 224 18.78 -8.98 21.78
C CYS A 224 20.12 -9.71 21.52
N LYS A 225 20.16 -10.58 20.52
CA LYS A 225 21.41 -11.26 20.15
C LYS A 225 22.52 -10.27 19.79
N TYR A 226 22.23 -9.22 19.04
CA TYR A 226 23.19 -8.16 18.71
C TYR A 226 23.77 -7.49 19.97
N ILE A 227 22.93 -7.26 20.97
CA ILE A 227 23.36 -6.69 22.26
C ILE A 227 24.20 -7.70 23.04
N ASP A 228 23.78 -8.96 23.13
CA ASP A 228 24.47 -10.03 23.84
C ASP A 228 25.85 -10.32 23.22
N ASP A 229 25.98 -10.21 21.91
CA ASP A 229 27.25 -10.31 21.17
C ASP A 229 28.16 -9.08 21.38
N GLY A 230 27.77 -8.11 22.22
CA GLY A 230 28.58 -6.93 22.58
C GLY A 230 28.62 -5.85 21.48
N LYS A 231 27.83 -5.98 20.43
CA LYS A 231 27.85 -5.08 19.28
C LYS A 231 27.27 -3.68 19.59
N ALA A 232 26.41 -3.58 20.60
CA ALA A 232 25.88 -2.31 21.09
C ALA A 232 26.83 -1.57 22.07
N ALA A 233 27.96 -2.16 22.41
CA ALA A 233 28.91 -1.57 23.37
C ALA A 233 29.53 -0.27 22.81
N GLY A 234 29.56 0.77 23.63
CA GLY A 234 30.17 2.04 23.26
C GLY A 234 29.28 3.04 22.49
N ILE A 235 28.08 2.67 22.12
CA ILE A 235 27.13 3.62 21.53
C ILE A 235 26.73 4.64 22.60
N ARG A 236 27.09 5.89 22.37
CA ARG A 236 26.69 7.02 23.23
C ARG A 236 26.13 8.15 22.39
N VAL A 237 25.03 8.69 22.82
CA VAL A 237 24.42 9.90 22.25
C VAL A 237 24.58 11.02 23.27
N SER A 238 25.16 12.15 22.86
CA SER A 238 25.29 13.30 23.74
C SER A 238 23.94 14.01 23.94
N GLU A 239 23.77 14.67 25.08
CA GLU A 239 22.57 15.51 25.32
C GLU A 239 22.44 16.62 24.29
N GLU A 240 23.55 17.19 23.84
CA GLU A 240 23.58 18.20 22.80
C GLU A 240 23.04 17.66 21.45
N GLN A 241 23.43 16.45 21.06
CA GLN A 241 22.88 15.80 19.86
C GLN A 241 21.38 15.56 20.00
N ILE A 242 20.92 15.09 21.16
CA ILE A 242 19.50 14.89 21.43
C ILE A 242 18.74 16.23 21.34
N HIS A 243 19.29 17.28 21.93
CA HIS A 243 18.65 18.61 21.91
C HIS A 243 18.52 19.12 20.48
N ARG A 244 19.59 19.08 19.69
CA ARG A 244 19.59 19.50 18.28
C ARG A 244 18.56 18.73 17.46
N LEU A 245 18.51 17.40 17.60
CA LEU A 245 17.53 16.57 16.87
C LEU A 245 16.09 16.88 17.30
N LYS A 246 15.85 17.16 18.59
CA LYS A 246 14.54 17.59 19.04
C LYS A 246 14.14 18.96 18.47
N GLU A 247 15.03 19.92 18.42
CA GLU A 247 14.78 21.22 17.80
C GLU A 247 14.39 21.05 16.32
N GLU A 248 15.13 20.22 15.58
CA GLU A 248 14.83 19.93 14.18
C GLU A 248 13.46 19.28 14.00
N VAL A 249 13.13 18.25 14.79
CA VAL A 249 11.86 17.54 14.72
C VAL A 249 10.67 18.45 15.08
N TYR A 250 10.85 19.33 16.05
CA TYR A 250 9.77 20.22 16.51
C TYR A 250 9.69 21.56 15.75
N LYS A 251 10.65 21.87 14.92
CA LYS A 251 10.68 23.12 14.13
C LYS A 251 9.37 23.40 13.35
N PRO A 252 8.74 22.44 12.65
CA PRO A 252 7.46 22.71 11.97
C PRO A 252 6.34 23.08 12.95
N MET A 253 6.32 22.50 14.14
CA MET A 253 5.33 22.83 15.16
C MET A 253 5.53 24.22 15.75
N GLU A 254 6.78 24.62 15.97
CA GLU A 254 7.10 25.98 16.43
C GLU A 254 6.73 27.02 15.35
N HIS A 255 7.03 26.75 14.08
CA HIS A 255 6.57 27.55 12.97
C HIS A 255 5.04 27.70 12.95
N TYR A 256 4.33 26.59 13.12
CA TYR A 256 2.87 26.63 13.19
C TYR A 256 2.37 27.49 14.34
N LYS A 257 2.95 27.38 15.54
CA LYS A 257 2.56 28.21 16.70
C LYS A 257 2.72 29.70 16.45
N ILE A 258 3.81 30.07 15.77
CA ILE A 258 4.12 31.47 15.45
C ILE A 258 3.14 32.01 14.41
N TYR A 259 2.90 31.25 13.34
CA TYR A 259 2.23 31.75 12.13
C TYR A 259 0.79 31.27 11.96
N ARG A 260 0.23 30.50 12.91
CA ARG A 260 -1.11 29.89 12.77
C ARG A 260 -2.25 30.88 12.50
N ASN A 261 -2.08 32.14 12.87
CA ASN A 261 -3.08 33.19 12.66
C ASN A 261 -2.75 34.07 11.45
N GLU A 262 -1.66 33.80 10.74
CA GLU A 262 -1.28 34.55 9.57
C GLU A 262 -2.17 34.22 8.36
N ILE A 263 -2.32 35.20 7.49
CA ILE A 263 -3.04 35.00 6.24
C ILE A 263 -2.20 34.13 5.32
N THR A 264 -2.78 33.05 4.84
CA THR A 264 -2.13 32.06 3.94
C THR A 264 -2.52 32.23 2.47
N ALA A 265 -3.29 33.26 2.13
CA ALA A 265 -3.59 33.58 0.74
C ALA A 265 -2.30 34.02 0.03
N GLY A 266 -1.90 33.33 -1.03
CA GLY A 266 -0.65 33.58 -1.74
C GLY A 266 -0.52 35.01 -2.33
N SER A 267 -1.64 35.70 -2.56
CA SER A 267 -1.68 37.09 -2.98
C SER A 267 -1.31 38.08 -1.87
N VAL A 268 -1.40 37.64 -0.60
CA VAL A 268 -1.14 38.48 0.58
C VAL A 268 0.13 38.06 1.30
N ASN A 269 0.32 36.75 1.48
CA ASN A 269 1.51 36.18 2.13
C ASN A 269 2.04 34.96 1.32
N PRO A 270 2.88 35.20 0.31
CA PRO A 270 3.42 34.10 -0.51
C PRO A 270 4.45 33.25 0.21
N ASN A 271 4.96 33.69 1.35
CA ASN A 271 6.06 33.04 2.07
C ASN A 271 5.61 32.07 3.15
N TYR A 272 4.31 31.96 3.38
CA TYR A 272 3.77 31.04 4.38
C TYR A 272 2.62 30.22 3.83
N ILE A 273 2.73 28.92 4.00
CA ILE A 273 1.64 27.95 3.83
C ILE A 273 1.42 27.21 5.14
N ASN A 274 0.16 26.96 5.48
CA ASN A 274 -0.11 26.15 6.65
C ASN A 274 0.11 24.66 6.35
N PRO A 275 0.24 23.79 7.38
CA PRO A 275 0.49 22.37 7.18
C PRO A 275 -0.52 21.67 6.26
N ARG A 276 -1.79 22.06 6.32
CA ARG A 276 -2.84 21.51 5.45
C ARG A 276 -2.59 21.84 3.98
N GLN A 277 -2.28 23.09 3.70
CA GLN A 277 -1.94 23.51 2.33
C GLN A 277 -0.68 22.82 1.81
N GLY A 278 0.31 22.61 2.68
CA GLY A 278 1.51 21.85 2.34
C GLY A 278 1.17 20.41 1.97
N LEU A 279 0.34 19.74 2.76
CA LEU A 279 -0.13 18.39 2.49
C LEU A 279 -0.92 18.30 1.18
N ASP A 280 -1.86 19.22 0.96
CA ASP A 280 -2.68 19.23 -0.26
C ASP A 280 -1.80 19.43 -1.51
N ARG A 281 -0.79 20.29 -1.43
CA ARG A 281 0.20 20.47 -2.51
C ARG A 281 1.04 19.23 -2.76
N LEU A 282 1.51 18.57 -1.69
CA LEU A 282 2.27 17.32 -1.79
C LEU A 282 1.43 16.23 -2.45
N GLN A 283 0.20 16.04 -1.99
CA GLN A 283 -0.72 15.05 -2.55
C GLN A 283 -0.97 15.30 -4.04
N LYS A 284 -1.20 16.55 -4.43
CA LYS A 284 -1.38 16.91 -5.84
C LYS A 284 -0.12 16.63 -6.67
N LEU A 285 1.05 16.95 -6.16
CA LEU A 285 2.32 16.65 -6.85
C LEU A 285 2.52 15.15 -7.02
N MET A 286 2.24 14.36 -5.99
CA MET A 286 2.34 12.90 -6.06
C MET A 286 1.35 12.33 -7.06
N ASP A 287 0.12 12.84 -7.08
CA ASP A 287 -0.90 12.41 -8.02
C ASP A 287 -0.51 12.69 -9.48
N GLU A 288 -0.11 13.92 -9.78
CA GLU A 288 0.21 14.34 -11.14
C GLU A 288 1.53 13.75 -11.69
N TYR A 289 2.56 13.61 -10.86
CA TYR A 289 3.92 13.30 -11.32
C TYR A 289 4.42 11.92 -10.92
N ALA A 290 3.93 11.36 -9.85
CA ALA A 290 4.35 10.05 -9.37
C ALA A 290 3.38 8.91 -9.74
N GLY A 291 2.50 9.15 -10.70
CA GLY A 291 1.53 8.17 -11.16
C GLY A 291 0.41 7.95 -10.15
N GLY A 292 -0.33 9.00 -9.82
CA GLY A 292 -1.53 8.88 -9.00
C GLY A 292 -2.78 8.55 -9.81
N VAL A 293 -3.92 8.73 -9.17
CA VAL A 293 -5.23 8.35 -9.71
C VAL A 293 -5.58 9.12 -10.96
N THR A 294 -5.37 10.44 -10.96
CA THR A 294 -5.77 11.31 -12.08
C THR A 294 -5.00 11.04 -13.37
N VAL A 295 -3.86 10.36 -13.28
CA VAL A 295 -3.08 9.92 -14.43
C VAL A 295 -3.13 8.40 -14.62
N ASN A 296 -4.14 7.74 -14.10
CA ASN A 296 -4.36 6.29 -14.19
C ASN A 296 -3.12 5.48 -13.78
N TYR A 297 -2.45 5.91 -12.72
CA TYR A 297 -1.21 5.31 -12.18
C TYR A 297 -0.02 5.29 -13.14
N MET A 298 -0.11 6.02 -14.25
CA MET A 298 0.98 6.08 -15.23
C MET A 298 1.96 7.18 -14.87
N THR A 299 3.25 6.88 -15.02
CA THR A 299 4.32 7.85 -14.91
C THR A 299 5.49 7.46 -15.81
N ASN A 300 6.46 8.34 -15.91
CA ASN A 300 7.70 8.11 -16.62
C ASN A 300 8.82 8.95 -15.98
N GLU A 301 10.06 8.68 -16.38
CA GLU A 301 11.23 9.36 -15.83
C GLU A 301 11.14 10.88 -15.93
N LYS A 302 10.61 11.42 -17.03
CA LYS A 302 10.47 12.87 -17.23
C LYS A 302 9.51 13.47 -16.21
N LEU A 303 8.37 12.85 -16.00
CA LEU A 303 7.37 13.28 -15.01
C LEU A 303 7.91 13.18 -13.60
N LEU A 304 8.56 12.06 -13.25
CA LEU A 304 9.19 11.88 -11.94
C LEU A 304 10.25 12.96 -11.66
N ASN A 305 11.08 13.29 -12.64
CA ASN A 305 12.09 14.35 -12.51
C ASN A 305 11.47 15.74 -12.34
N ILE A 306 10.34 16.03 -12.98
CA ILE A 306 9.59 17.26 -12.75
C ILE A 306 9.02 17.27 -11.32
N GLY A 307 8.42 16.16 -10.89
CA GLY A 307 7.87 16.01 -9.54
C GLY A 307 8.93 16.25 -8.47
N LEU A 308 10.11 15.63 -8.59
CA LEU A 308 11.23 15.83 -7.67
C LEU A 308 11.65 17.29 -7.56
N LYS A 309 11.75 18.01 -8.69
CA LYS A 309 12.07 19.44 -8.69
C LYS A 309 11.01 20.28 -7.97
N LYS A 310 9.74 19.93 -8.17
CA LYS A 310 8.61 20.64 -7.51
C LYS A 310 8.54 20.31 -6.02
N MET A 311 8.83 19.07 -5.61
CA MET A 311 8.88 18.69 -4.20
C MET A 311 9.92 19.50 -3.42
N LYS A 312 11.09 19.71 -3.99
CA LYS A 312 12.15 20.56 -3.39
C LYS A 312 11.72 22.02 -3.15
N LEU A 313 10.65 22.47 -3.79
CA LEU A 313 10.10 23.79 -3.55
C LEU A 313 9.07 23.83 -2.41
N LEU A 314 8.69 22.65 -1.89
CA LEU A 314 7.80 22.56 -0.72
C LEU A 314 8.57 22.49 0.60
N GLU A 315 9.86 22.15 0.56
CA GLU A 315 10.78 22.20 1.71
C GLU A 315 11.08 23.63 2.10
#